data_4e2bd604c96d337b5d08058a893c552a
#
_entry.id   4e2bd604c96d337b5d08058a893c552a
#
_cell.length_a   1.000
_cell.length_b   1.000
_cell.length_c   1.000
_cell.angle_alpha   90.00
_cell.angle_beta   90.00
_cell.angle_gamma   90.00
#
_symmetry.space_group_name_H-M   'P 1'
#
loop_
_entity.id
_entity.type
_entity.pdbx_description
1 polymer ?
#
loop_
_entity_poly.entity_id
_entity_poly.type
_entity_poly.pdbx_seq_one_letter_code
_entity_poly.pdbx_strand_id
1 'polypeptide(L)'
;SHTTMVNGLGVLGWGVGGIEAEAAMLGQPVSMLIPRVVGFKLTGQIPAGATATDVVLTITQKLRAHGVVGKFVEFYGSGVSAVPLANRATIGNMSPEFGSTAAIFPIDEVTLDYLRLTGRSEESIALVEAYAKAQGLWHDPSHEMRYSEYLELDLASVVPSIAGPKRPQDRITLSESKESFRKTIADYAPEGEREDVALTLADGTQTRLNHGDVAIASITSCTNTSNPSVMMAAGLLARKAVARGLKSKPWVKTSLAPGSKVVTDYFEKAGLWGDLNALGFNLVGYGCATCIGNSGPLSAQVSAAVNENDLAVVSVLSGNRNFEGRINPDVKMNYLASPPLVIAYALAGTMDFDFDSEPLGTDPATGEQVFLKDIWPSPEEV
;
A
#
# COMPACT_ATOMS: atom_id res chain seq x y z
N SER A 1 -9.57 2.78 9.40
CA SER A 1 -8.60 3.80 9.02
C SER A 1 -7.92 4.39 10.23
N HIS A 2 -6.75 4.96 10.04
CA HIS A 2 -5.95 5.53 11.11
C HIS A 2 -6.27 7.02 11.34
N THR A 3 -6.20 7.47 12.60
CA THR A 3 -6.33 8.89 12.96
C THR A 3 -5.39 9.79 12.15
N THR A 4 -4.17 9.34 11.88
CA THR A 4 -3.16 10.08 11.12
C THR A 4 -3.57 10.42 9.67
N MET A 5 -4.59 9.79 9.11
CA MET A 5 -5.12 10.14 7.77
C MET A 5 -5.71 11.55 7.72
N VAL A 6 -6.24 12.08 8.83
CA VAL A 6 -6.81 13.44 8.86
C VAL A 6 -5.76 14.53 8.63
N ASN A 7 -4.48 14.21 8.78
CA ASN A 7 -3.38 15.11 8.43
C ASN A 7 -3.38 15.50 6.94
N GLY A 8 -3.96 14.66 6.08
CA GLY A 8 -4.19 14.99 4.68
C GLY A 8 -5.20 16.11 4.45
N LEU A 9 -6.09 16.37 5.44
CA LEU A 9 -7.07 17.45 5.45
C LEU A 9 -6.53 18.73 6.13
N GLY A 10 -5.27 18.77 6.52
CA GLY A 10 -4.72 19.89 7.31
C GLY A 10 -5.18 19.89 8.77
N VAL A 11 -5.70 18.77 9.27
CA VAL A 11 -6.08 18.57 10.67
C VAL A 11 -5.01 17.74 11.35
N LEU A 12 -4.47 18.23 12.47
CA LEU A 12 -3.45 17.50 13.22
C LEU A 12 -4.05 16.27 13.89
N GLY A 13 -3.80 15.12 13.28
CA GLY A 13 -4.16 13.82 13.81
C GLY A 13 -2.94 13.10 14.36
N TRP A 14 -3.00 12.76 15.63
CA TRP A 14 -1.93 12.12 16.34
C TRP A 14 -2.26 10.66 16.65
N GLY A 15 -1.49 9.73 16.10
CA GLY A 15 -1.59 8.33 16.45
C GLY A 15 -0.89 8.03 17.77
N VAL A 16 -1.62 7.45 18.73
CA VAL A 16 -1.08 7.03 20.02
C VAL A 16 -1.08 5.51 20.11
N GLY A 17 -0.17 4.96 20.93
CA GLY A 17 -0.14 3.55 21.25
C GLY A 17 -1.12 3.17 22.38
N GLY A 18 -1.15 1.88 22.75
CA GLY A 18 -2.02 1.37 23.80
C GLY A 18 -1.73 1.98 25.18
N ILE A 19 -0.47 2.21 25.50
CA ILE A 19 -0.06 2.80 26.78
C ILE A 19 -0.57 4.23 26.94
N GLU A 20 -0.48 5.06 25.88
CA GLU A 20 -0.99 6.43 25.91
C GLU A 20 -2.52 6.45 26.00
N ALA A 21 -3.18 5.53 25.31
CA ALA A 21 -4.63 5.38 25.40
C ALA A 21 -5.08 4.96 26.81
N GLU A 22 -4.38 4.01 27.42
CA GLU A 22 -4.61 3.56 28.79
C GLU A 22 -4.37 4.68 29.80
N ALA A 23 -3.28 5.44 29.66
CA ALA A 23 -3.01 6.60 30.48
C ALA A 23 -4.13 7.65 30.37
N ALA A 24 -4.62 7.93 29.17
CA ALA A 24 -5.74 8.84 28.96
C ALA A 24 -7.03 8.34 29.63
N MET A 25 -7.33 7.05 29.54
CA MET A 25 -8.50 6.44 30.20
C MET A 25 -8.42 6.55 31.73
N LEU A 26 -7.22 6.49 32.29
CA LEU A 26 -6.96 6.60 33.73
C LEU A 26 -6.77 8.06 34.20
N GLY A 27 -6.85 9.04 33.31
CA GLY A 27 -6.59 10.43 33.63
C GLY A 27 -5.14 10.73 34.00
N GLN A 28 -4.20 9.90 33.52
CA GLN A 28 -2.78 10.09 33.77
C GLN A 28 -2.13 10.98 32.71
N PRO A 29 -1.27 11.93 33.09
CA PRO A 29 -0.55 12.73 32.11
C PRO A 29 0.54 11.91 31.40
N VAL A 30 0.71 12.17 30.10
CA VAL A 30 1.83 11.64 29.32
C VAL A 30 2.77 12.80 28.99
N SER A 31 4.00 12.74 29.48
CA SER A 31 5.01 13.75 29.17
C SER A 31 5.66 13.49 27.82
N MET A 32 5.87 14.54 27.05
CA MET A 32 6.64 14.50 25.81
C MET A 32 7.44 15.78 25.62
N LEU A 33 8.55 15.67 24.88
CA LEU A 33 9.30 16.82 24.42
C LEU A 33 8.51 17.55 23.33
N ILE A 34 8.65 18.88 23.25
CA ILE A 34 8.12 19.68 22.14
C ILE A 34 8.79 19.17 20.84
N PRO A 35 8.04 18.64 19.87
CA PRO A 35 8.62 18.05 18.68
C PRO A 35 9.33 19.10 17.81
N ARG A 36 10.47 18.72 17.23
CA ARG A 36 11.03 19.48 16.12
C ARG A 36 10.20 19.27 14.87
N VAL A 37 10.22 20.24 13.96
CA VAL A 37 9.51 20.16 12.71
C VAL A 37 10.49 19.97 11.56
N VAL A 38 10.26 18.94 10.76
CA VAL A 38 10.98 18.68 9.51
C VAL A 38 10.11 19.17 8.36
N GLY A 39 10.58 20.16 7.61
CA GLY A 39 9.95 20.58 6.36
C GLY A 39 10.29 19.61 5.24
N PHE A 40 9.27 19.02 4.62
CA PHE A 40 9.44 18.11 3.49
C PHE A 40 8.90 18.76 2.21
N LYS A 41 9.82 19.25 1.37
CA LYS A 41 9.49 19.94 0.14
C LYS A 41 9.10 18.94 -0.96
N LEU A 42 7.93 19.14 -1.55
CA LEU A 42 7.48 18.40 -2.73
C LEU A 42 7.56 19.30 -3.95
N THR A 43 8.16 18.78 -5.02
CA THR A 43 8.25 19.43 -6.35
C THR A 43 7.78 18.47 -7.44
N GLY A 44 7.53 18.98 -8.63
CA GLY A 44 7.12 18.16 -9.78
C GLY A 44 5.74 17.52 -9.63
N GLN A 45 5.50 16.49 -10.42
CA GLN A 45 4.24 15.74 -10.47
C GLN A 45 4.51 14.23 -10.50
N ILE A 46 3.57 13.44 -9.99
CA ILE A 46 3.66 11.98 -10.02
C ILE A 46 3.60 11.51 -11.47
N PRO A 47 4.59 10.73 -11.97
CA PRO A 47 4.59 10.26 -13.35
C PRO A 47 3.49 9.22 -13.61
N ALA A 48 3.08 9.10 -14.86
CA ALA A 48 2.19 8.02 -15.29
C ALA A 48 2.82 6.65 -14.97
N GLY A 49 1.99 5.72 -14.48
CA GLY A 49 2.44 4.39 -14.04
C GLY A 49 2.87 4.29 -12.58
N ALA A 50 3.20 5.42 -11.92
CA ALA A 50 3.41 5.43 -10.48
C ALA A 50 2.09 5.68 -9.73
N THR A 51 1.97 5.10 -8.54
CA THR A 51 0.78 5.17 -7.70
C THR A 51 1.06 5.96 -6.41
N ALA A 52 0.00 6.28 -5.66
CA ALA A 52 0.14 6.83 -4.31
C ALA A 52 0.99 5.95 -3.39
N THR A 53 0.94 4.63 -3.58
CA THR A 53 1.76 3.68 -2.82
C THR A 53 3.25 3.89 -3.09
N ASP A 54 3.64 4.09 -4.34
CA ASP A 54 5.04 4.32 -4.70
C ASP A 54 5.59 5.61 -4.07
N VAL A 55 4.76 6.65 -4.08
CA VAL A 55 5.10 7.93 -3.42
C VAL A 55 5.28 7.73 -1.91
N VAL A 56 4.33 7.07 -1.25
CA VAL A 56 4.41 6.90 0.21
C VAL A 56 5.55 5.98 0.63
N LEU A 57 5.87 4.95 -0.14
CA LEU A 57 7.03 4.09 0.13
C LEU A 57 8.36 4.87 -0.04
N THR A 58 8.44 5.73 -1.06
CA THR A 58 9.60 6.60 -1.28
C THR A 58 9.79 7.59 -0.12
N ILE A 59 8.70 8.24 0.31
CA ILE A 59 8.70 9.15 1.47
C ILE A 59 9.08 8.40 2.74
N THR A 60 8.53 7.21 2.95
CA THR A 60 8.82 6.36 4.12
C THR A 60 10.30 6.03 4.21
N GLN A 61 10.91 5.61 3.11
CA GLN A 61 12.35 5.33 3.04
C GLN A 61 13.18 6.58 3.38
N LYS A 62 12.87 7.73 2.77
CA LYS A 62 13.61 8.99 3.00
C LYS A 62 13.49 9.48 4.44
N LEU A 63 12.28 9.51 4.99
CA LEU A 63 12.03 9.97 6.36
C LEU A 63 12.63 9.03 7.40
N ARG A 64 12.57 7.72 7.16
CA ARG A 64 13.19 6.74 8.06
C ARG A 64 14.71 6.85 8.08
N ALA A 65 15.33 7.04 6.90
CA ALA A 65 16.77 7.25 6.78
C ALA A 65 17.22 8.56 7.45
N HIS A 66 16.41 9.63 7.37
CA HIS A 66 16.67 10.90 8.02
C HIS A 66 16.52 10.84 9.56
N GLY A 67 15.65 10.00 10.07
CA GLY A 67 15.39 9.87 11.49
C GLY A 67 14.40 10.92 12.02
N VAL A 68 13.10 10.63 11.92
CA VAL A 68 12.01 11.55 12.30
C VAL A 68 11.25 11.13 13.58
N VAL A 69 11.79 10.17 14.33
CA VAL A 69 11.18 9.74 15.59
C VAL A 69 11.10 10.92 16.57
N GLY A 70 9.89 11.15 17.11
CA GLY A 70 9.63 12.29 18.00
C GLY A 70 9.59 13.65 17.31
N LYS A 71 9.50 13.68 15.97
CA LYS A 71 9.39 14.92 15.17
C LYS A 71 8.05 15.00 14.46
N PHE A 72 7.65 16.21 14.09
CA PHE A 72 6.59 16.45 13.12
C PHE A 72 7.19 16.61 11.72
N VAL A 73 6.43 16.23 10.71
CA VAL A 73 6.75 16.47 9.31
C VAL A 73 5.66 17.38 8.73
N GLU A 74 6.07 18.46 8.08
CA GLU A 74 5.17 19.33 7.32
C GLU A 74 5.53 19.30 5.84
N PHE A 75 4.55 18.95 5.01
CA PHE A 75 4.71 18.96 3.57
C PHE A 75 4.46 20.35 3.01
N TYR A 76 5.34 20.81 2.12
CA TYR A 76 5.25 22.13 1.47
C TYR A 76 5.84 22.08 0.07
N GLY A 77 5.82 23.21 -0.64
CA GLY A 77 6.41 23.35 -1.97
C GLY A 77 5.38 23.22 -3.10
N SER A 78 5.82 23.47 -4.32
CA SER A 78 4.95 23.55 -5.51
C SER A 78 4.28 22.21 -5.88
N GLY A 79 4.87 21.08 -5.49
CA GLY A 79 4.31 19.76 -5.76
C GLY A 79 3.11 19.37 -4.88
N VAL A 80 2.85 20.09 -3.78
CA VAL A 80 1.74 19.76 -2.86
C VAL A 80 0.39 19.77 -3.58
N SER A 81 0.11 20.82 -4.37
CA SER A 81 -1.16 20.94 -5.10
C SER A 81 -1.35 19.89 -6.20
N ALA A 82 -0.27 19.23 -6.64
CA ALA A 82 -0.33 18.11 -7.58
C ALA A 82 -0.64 16.76 -6.90
N VAL A 83 -0.69 16.73 -5.56
CA VAL A 83 -1.01 15.51 -4.78
C VAL A 83 -2.49 15.52 -4.41
N PRO A 84 -3.34 14.65 -4.98
CA PRO A 84 -4.75 14.53 -4.61
C PRO A 84 -4.92 14.24 -3.12
N LEU A 85 -6.05 14.64 -2.54
CA LEU A 85 -6.27 14.52 -1.09
C LEU A 85 -6.19 13.08 -0.60
N ALA A 86 -6.71 12.13 -1.35
CA ALA A 86 -6.61 10.72 -1.01
C ALA A 86 -5.15 10.25 -0.91
N ASN A 87 -4.26 10.76 -1.77
CA ASN A 87 -2.83 10.47 -1.71
C ASN A 87 -2.18 11.11 -0.46
N ARG A 88 -2.58 12.35 -0.12
CA ARG A 88 -2.12 13.01 1.13
C ARG A 88 -2.54 12.21 2.35
N ALA A 89 -3.76 11.71 2.39
CA ALA A 89 -4.26 10.85 3.45
C ALA A 89 -3.48 9.53 3.54
N THR A 90 -3.14 8.92 2.40
CA THR A 90 -2.29 7.73 2.31
C THR A 90 -0.89 7.98 2.90
N ILE A 91 -0.28 9.12 2.59
CA ILE A 91 1.03 9.52 3.12
C ILE A 91 0.94 9.75 4.64
N GLY A 92 -0.06 10.52 5.10
CA GLY A 92 -0.30 10.77 6.52
C GLY A 92 -0.58 9.50 7.33
N ASN A 93 -1.24 8.51 6.71
CA ASN A 93 -1.50 7.20 7.32
C ASN A 93 -0.22 6.48 7.75
N MET A 94 0.84 6.56 6.94
CA MET A 94 2.11 5.88 7.22
C MET A 94 3.07 6.70 8.11
N SER A 95 2.59 7.76 8.75
CA SER A 95 3.38 8.52 9.74
C SER A 95 4.00 7.63 10.83
N PRO A 96 3.26 6.69 11.44
CA PRO A 96 3.85 5.74 12.40
C PRO A 96 4.92 4.84 11.79
N GLU A 97 4.77 4.43 10.53
CA GLU A 97 5.69 3.52 9.85
C GLU A 97 7.04 4.19 9.53
N PHE A 98 7.05 5.46 9.13
CA PHE A 98 8.32 6.17 9.01
C PHE A 98 8.79 6.81 10.31
N GLY A 99 7.99 6.74 11.37
CA GLY A 99 8.38 7.05 12.75
C GLY A 99 8.16 8.50 13.18
N SER A 100 7.45 9.34 12.40
CA SER A 100 7.09 10.68 12.85
C SER A 100 5.88 10.66 13.78
N THR A 101 5.75 11.67 14.61
CA THR A 101 4.59 11.85 15.48
C THR A 101 3.36 12.25 14.67
N ALA A 102 3.53 13.09 13.67
CA ALA A 102 2.52 13.48 12.68
C ALA A 102 3.20 13.92 11.38
N ALA A 103 2.49 13.77 10.26
CA ALA A 103 2.94 14.23 8.95
C ALA A 103 1.78 14.95 8.26
N ILE A 104 1.78 16.28 8.30
CA ILE A 104 0.63 17.12 7.95
C ILE A 104 0.83 17.81 6.60
N PHE A 105 -0.29 17.95 5.87
CA PHE A 105 -0.40 18.74 4.66
C PHE A 105 -1.09 20.07 4.94
N PRO A 106 -0.77 21.14 4.19
CA PRO A 106 -1.48 22.40 4.28
C PRO A 106 -2.88 22.27 3.67
N ILE A 107 -3.72 23.28 3.95
CA ILE A 107 -5.06 23.42 3.38
C ILE A 107 -4.96 24.20 2.07
N ASP A 108 -5.61 23.70 1.01
CA ASP A 108 -5.68 24.33 -0.32
C ASP A 108 -7.01 24.00 -1.03
N GLU A 109 -7.13 24.36 -2.32
CA GLU A 109 -8.33 24.06 -3.14
C GLU A 109 -8.66 22.55 -3.16
N VAL A 110 -7.65 21.69 -3.20
CA VAL A 110 -7.85 20.22 -3.18
C VAL A 110 -8.59 19.78 -1.90
N THR A 111 -8.32 20.47 -0.78
CA THR A 111 -9.04 20.24 0.49
C THR A 111 -10.50 20.68 0.36
N LEU A 112 -10.76 21.84 -0.24
CA LEU A 112 -12.13 22.34 -0.42
C LEU A 112 -12.95 21.46 -1.35
N ASP A 113 -12.35 20.97 -2.44
CA ASP A 113 -13.00 20.03 -3.36
C ASP A 113 -13.41 18.74 -2.66
N TYR A 114 -12.57 18.20 -1.78
CA TYR A 114 -12.92 17.05 -0.97
C TYR A 114 -14.08 17.34 -0.01
N LEU A 115 -14.12 18.51 0.60
CA LEU A 115 -15.22 18.92 1.47
C LEU A 115 -16.55 19.00 0.70
N ARG A 116 -16.53 19.51 -0.55
CA ARG A 116 -17.69 19.51 -1.46
C ARG A 116 -18.11 18.07 -1.79
N LEU A 117 -17.17 17.25 -2.21
CA LEU A 117 -17.42 15.84 -2.55
C LEU A 117 -18.06 15.06 -1.39
N THR A 118 -17.67 15.38 -0.16
CA THR A 118 -18.18 14.72 1.05
C THR A 118 -19.41 15.39 1.65
N GLY A 119 -20.03 16.32 0.93
CA GLY A 119 -21.34 16.90 1.25
C GLY A 119 -21.33 18.00 2.31
N ARG A 120 -20.23 18.72 2.48
CA ARG A 120 -20.20 19.94 3.31
C ARG A 120 -20.94 21.06 2.58
N SER A 121 -21.64 21.93 3.36
CA SER A 121 -22.32 23.10 2.79
C SER A 121 -21.32 24.13 2.28
N GLU A 122 -21.68 24.88 1.24
CA GLU A 122 -20.83 25.94 0.69
C GLU A 122 -20.50 27.02 1.74
N GLU A 123 -21.39 27.27 2.69
CA GLU A 123 -21.14 28.18 3.81
C GLU A 123 -20.02 27.67 4.71
N SER A 124 -20.02 26.35 5.04
CA SER A 124 -18.97 25.73 5.82
C SER A 124 -17.62 25.73 5.07
N ILE A 125 -17.65 25.52 3.76
CA ILE A 125 -16.45 25.51 2.91
C ILE A 125 -15.85 26.92 2.84
N ALA A 126 -16.69 27.95 2.62
CA ALA A 126 -16.25 29.34 2.62
C ALA A 126 -15.64 29.74 3.96
N LEU A 127 -16.23 29.28 5.08
CA LEU A 127 -15.66 29.49 6.40
C LEU A 127 -14.28 28.85 6.56
N VAL A 128 -14.11 27.60 6.12
CA VAL A 128 -12.82 26.90 6.16
C VAL A 128 -11.76 27.67 5.36
N GLU A 129 -12.11 28.11 4.17
CA GLU A 129 -11.19 28.88 3.31
C GLU A 129 -10.79 30.21 3.97
N ALA A 130 -11.78 31.00 4.42
CA ALA A 130 -11.54 32.29 5.06
C ALA A 130 -10.70 32.15 6.32
N TYR A 131 -11.00 31.15 7.15
CA TYR A 131 -10.28 30.89 8.39
C TYR A 131 -8.85 30.44 8.12
N ALA A 132 -8.66 29.48 7.20
CA ALA A 132 -7.34 28.97 6.87
C ALA A 132 -6.42 30.08 6.31
N LYS A 133 -6.94 30.96 5.46
CA LYS A 133 -6.21 32.14 4.95
C LYS A 133 -5.87 33.13 6.07
N ALA A 134 -6.82 33.41 6.94
CA ALA A 134 -6.62 34.35 8.07
C ALA A 134 -5.61 33.87 9.10
N GLN A 135 -5.51 32.52 9.28
CA GLN A 135 -4.59 31.90 10.23
C GLN A 135 -3.23 31.52 9.62
N GLY A 136 -3.02 31.76 8.32
CA GLY A 136 -1.78 31.36 7.65
C GLY A 136 -1.62 29.85 7.48
N LEU A 137 -2.74 29.09 7.47
CA LEU A 137 -2.77 27.64 7.25
C LEU A 137 -3.00 27.29 5.78
N TRP A 138 -3.30 28.31 4.96
CA TRP A 138 -3.51 28.14 3.53
C TRP A 138 -2.18 27.92 2.81
N HIS A 139 -2.15 26.96 1.88
CA HIS A 139 -0.95 26.67 1.11
C HIS A 139 -0.53 27.84 0.23
N ASP A 140 0.69 28.28 0.42
CA ASP A 140 1.37 29.24 -0.44
C ASP A 140 2.69 28.59 -0.97
N PRO A 141 2.74 28.18 -2.24
CA PRO A 141 3.93 27.54 -2.79
C PRO A 141 5.17 28.45 -2.86
N SER A 142 4.97 29.77 -2.74
CA SER A 142 6.05 30.76 -2.74
C SER A 142 6.63 31.02 -1.36
N HIS A 143 5.92 30.61 -0.29
CA HIS A 143 6.34 30.83 1.09
C HIS A 143 7.13 29.64 1.63
N GLU A 144 8.35 29.89 2.03
CA GLU A 144 9.21 28.90 2.69
C GLU A 144 9.29 29.17 4.18
N MET A 145 8.68 28.28 4.97
CA MET A 145 8.69 28.34 6.41
C MET A 145 10.09 28.05 6.98
N ARG A 146 10.36 28.50 8.20
CA ARG A 146 11.57 28.10 8.93
C ARG A 146 11.31 26.80 9.69
N TYR A 147 11.89 25.73 9.19
CA TYR A 147 11.85 24.43 9.84
C TYR A 147 13.14 24.15 10.62
N SER A 148 13.09 23.19 11.53
CA SER A 148 14.29 22.74 12.23
C SER A 148 15.24 21.97 11.31
N GLU A 149 14.67 21.26 10.32
CA GLU A 149 15.35 20.42 9.36
C GLU A 149 14.61 20.43 8.03
N TYR A 150 15.28 20.10 6.94
CA TYR A 150 14.70 20.14 5.60
C TYR A 150 15.00 18.86 4.82
N LEU A 151 14.00 18.39 4.08
CA LEU A 151 14.08 17.34 3.07
C LEU A 151 13.38 17.78 1.80
N GLU A 152 13.69 17.14 0.68
CA GLU A 152 13.07 17.41 -0.60
C GLU A 152 12.83 16.10 -1.38
N LEU A 153 11.74 16.06 -2.14
CA LEU A 153 11.43 15.03 -3.12
C LEU A 153 10.83 15.65 -4.37
N ASP A 154 11.49 15.41 -5.50
CA ASP A 154 10.88 15.60 -6.80
C ASP A 154 9.96 14.40 -7.09
N LEU A 155 8.65 14.64 -7.16
CA LEU A 155 7.65 13.61 -7.43
C LEU A 155 7.86 12.93 -8.79
N ALA A 156 8.47 13.63 -9.76
CA ALA A 156 8.80 13.06 -11.07
C ALA A 156 9.85 11.94 -11.00
N SER A 157 10.61 11.85 -9.90
CA SER A 157 11.59 10.79 -9.67
C SER A 157 11.01 9.49 -9.10
N VAL A 158 9.73 9.49 -8.76
CA VAL A 158 9.07 8.31 -8.17
C VAL A 158 8.82 7.26 -9.25
N VAL A 159 9.19 6.04 -8.94
CA VAL A 159 9.01 4.88 -9.82
C VAL A 159 8.23 3.77 -9.10
N PRO A 160 7.55 2.87 -9.82
CA PRO A 160 6.86 1.72 -9.24
C PRO A 160 7.77 0.95 -8.28
N SER A 161 7.26 0.64 -7.11
CA SER A 161 8.07 0.11 -6.01
C SER A 161 7.26 -0.84 -5.13
N ILE A 162 7.99 -1.71 -4.44
CA ILE A 162 7.51 -2.54 -3.34
C ILE A 162 8.36 -2.26 -2.10
N ALA A 163 7.97 -2.77 -0.94
CA ALA A 163 8.81 -2.69 0.25
C ALA A 163 8.80 -4.01 1.03
N GLY A 164 9.96 -4.54 1.31
CA GLY A 164 10.12 -5.79 2.06
C GLY A 164 11.56 -6.30 2.00
N PRO A 165 11.78 -7.48 2.61
CA PRO A 165 10.78 -8.43 3.13
C PRO A 165 10.34 -8.22 4.58
N LYS A 166 10.87 -7.23 5.30
CA LYS A 166 10.67 -7.10 6.75
C LYS A 166 9.99 -5.81 7.21
N ARG A 167 10.21 -4.70 6.48
CA ARG A 167 9.81 -3.35 6.97
C ARG A 167 9.32 -2.45 5.85
N PRO A 168 8.45 -1.46 6.15
CA PRO A 168 7.91 -0.54 5.15
C PRO A 168 8.96 0.37 4.50
N GLN A 169 10.08 0.65 5.17
CA GLN A 169 11.17 1.46 4.63
C GLN A 169 12.16 0.69 3.74
N ASP A 170 12.06 -0.64 3.69
CA ASP A 170 12.91 -1.49 2.84
C ASP A 170 12.38 -1.46 1.40
N ARG A 171 12.36 -0.25 0.82
CA ARG A 171 11.82 0.00 -0.52
C ARG A 171 12.77 -0.56 -1.59
N ILE A 172 12.18 -1.19 -2.57
CA ILE A 172 12.82 -1.78 -3.74
C ILE A 172 12.07 -1.29 -4.98
N THR A 173 12.77 -0.85 -6.02
CA THR A 173 12.11 -0.55 -7.30
C THR A 173 11.56 -1.83 -7.92
N LEU A 174 10.44 -1.75 -8.62
CA LEU A 174 9.80 -2.94 -9.19
C LEU A 174 10.73 -3.65 -10.20
N SER A 175 11.50 -2.88 -10.96
CA SER A 175 12.50 -3.40 -11.92
C SER A 175 13.65 -4.18 -11.25
N GLU A 176 13.94 -3.88 -9.97
CA GLU A 176 15.01 -4.56 -9.21
C GLU A 176 14.44 -5.66 -8.28
N SER A 177 13.12 -5.84 -8.24
CA SER A 177 12.45 -6.72 -7.26
C SER A 177 12.92 -8.16 -7.35
N LYS A 178 13.05 -8.71 -8.55
CA LYS A 178 13.53 -10.07 -8.79
C LYS A 178 14.97 -10.28 -8.33
N GLU A 179 15.87 -9.36 -8.68
CA GLU A 179 17.28 -9.45 -8.28
C GLU A 179 17.45 -9.28 -6.76
N SER A 180 16.73 -8.33 -6.17
CA SER A 180 16.69 -8.13 -4.73
C SER A 180 16.18 -9.36 -3.99
N PHE A 181 15.10 -9.97 -4.48
CA PHE A 181 14.58 -11.21 -3.93
C PHE A 181 15.63 -12.32 -3.97
N ARG A 182 16.29 -12.55 -5.11
CA ARG A 182 17.33 -13.59 -5.27
C ARG A 182 18.53 -13.42 -4.34
N LYS A 183 18.88 -12.19 -4.02
CA LYS A 183 19.92 -11.89 -3.01
C LYS A 183 19.46 -12.20 -1.59
N THR A 184 18.21 -11.90 -1.30
CA THR A 184 17.66 -11.94 0.06
C THR A 184 17.19 -13.33 0.46
N ILE A 185 16.76 -14.18 -0.51
CA ILE A 185 16.16 -15.49 -0.23
C ILE A 185 17.11 -16.42 0.53
N ALA A 186 18.41 -16.29 0.32
CA ALA A 186 19.42 -17.08 1.02
C ALA A 186 19.38 -16.93 2.54
N ASP A 187 18.92 -15.77 3.05
CA ASP A 187 18.78 -15.53 4.48
C ASP A 187 17.58 -16.26 5.11
N TYR A 188 16.65 -16.77 4.30
CA TYR A 188 15.38 -17.37 4.74
C TYR A 188 15.22 -18.83 4.36
N ALA A 189 15.91 -19.29 3.31
CA ALA A 189 15.84 -20.66 2.82
C ALA A 189 16.97 -21.49 3.42
N PRO A 190 16.74 -22.78 3.73
CA PRO A 190 17.81 -23.71 4.08
C PRO A 190 18.87 -23.77 2.97
N GLU A 191 20.12 -24.00 3.34
CA GLU A 191 21.18 -24.29 2.37
C GLU A 191 20.86 -25.62 1.65
N GLY A 192 20.77 -25.58 0.31
CA GLY A 192 20.50 -26.75 -0.52
C GLY A 192 19.91 -26.42 -1.88
N GLU A 193 19.81 -27.43 -2.74
CA GLU A 193 19.15 -27.31 -4.03
C GLU A 193 17.65 -27.08 -3.83
N ARG A 194 17.06 -26.19 -4.64
CA ARG A 194 15.62 -25.95 -4.68
C ARG A 194 14.91 -27.17 -5.24
N GLU A 195 14.32 -27.99 -4.38
CA GLU A 195 13.40 -29.01 -4.82
C GLU A 195 11.98 -28.46 -4.87
N ASP A 196 11.33 -28.63 -6.02
CA ASP A 196 9.90 -28.34 -6.17
C ASP A 196 9.08 -29.29 -5.29
N VAL A 197 8.41 -28.77 -4.28
CA VAL A 197 7.53 -29.56 -3.41
C VAL A 197 6.19 -29.77 -4.09
N ALA A 198 5.95 -31.00 -4.54
CA ALA A 198 4.67 -31.39 -5.15
C ALA A 198 3.57 -31.49 -4.09
N LEU A 199 2.39 -30.92 -4.38
CA LEU A 199 1.21 -31.04 -3.52
C LEU A 199 -0.08 -31.14 -4.34
N THR A 200 -1.11 -31.72 -3.73
CA THR A 200 -2.46 -31.75 -4.29
C THR A 200 -3.38 -30.92 -3.40
N LEU A 201 -4.00 -29.90 -3.98
CA LEU A 201 -4.93 -29.02 -3.28
C LEU A 201 -6.26 -29.73 -2.99
N ALA A 202 -7.10 -29.11 -2.15
CA ALA A 202 -8.36 -29.72 -1.71
C ALA A 202 -9.36 -29.99 -2.85
N ASP A 203 -9.27 -29.24 -3.95
CA ASP A 203 -10.07 -29.42 -5.17
C ASP A 203 -9.51 -30.48 -6.14
N GLY A 204 -8.40 -31.15 -5.77
CA GLY A 204 -7.71 -32.12 -6.60
C GLY A 204 -6.67 -31.53 -7.55
N THR A 205 -6.49 -30.21 -7.59
CA THR A 205 -5.48 -29.57 -8.43
C THR A 205 -4.09 -29.97 -7.97
N GLN A 206 -3.29 -30.51 -8.89
CA GLN A 206 -1.87 -30.80 -8.66
C GLN A 206 -1.04 -29.57 -8.96
N THR A 207 -0.14 -29.24 -8.05
CA THR A 207 0.75 -28.08 -8.18
C THR A 207 2.09 -28.32 -7.47
N ARG A 208 2.96 -27.34 -7.51
CA ARG A 208 4.26 -27.36 -6.83
C ARG A 208 4.49 -26.05 -6.12
N LEU A 209 5.23 -26.08 -5.03
CA LEU A 209 5.65 -24.91 -4.27
C LEU A 209 7.17 -24.86 -4.16
N ASN A 210 7.69 -23.64 -4.20
CA ASN A 210 9.10 -23.31 -4.06
C ASN A 210 9.33 -22.22 -3.03
N HIS A 211 10.57 -22.02 -2.65
CA HIS A 211 10.98 -20.78 -1.98
C HIS A 211 10.63 -19.57 -2.86
N GLY A 212 10.04 -18.54 -2.24
CA GLY A 212 9.64 -17.32 -2.92
C GLY A 212 8.26 -17.35 -3.57
N ASP A 213 7.57 -18.49 -3.53
CA ASP A 213 6.19 -18.52 -4.00
C ASP A 213 5.28 -17.69 -3.12
N VAL A 214 4.36 -16.97 -3.75
CA VAL A 214 3.39 -16.10 -3.09
C VAL A 214 2.29 -16.97 -2.49
N ALA A 215 2.30 -17.16 -1.18
CA ALA A 215 1.27 -17.90 -0.47
C ALA A 215 0.06 -17.03 -0.11
N ILE A 216 0.25 -15.72 0.06
CA ILE A 216 -0.81 -14.74 0.37
C ILE A 216 -0.68 -13.54 -0.56
N ALA A 217 -1.77 -13.17 -1.22
CA ALA A 217 -1.93 -11.90 -1.93
C ALA A 217 -3.17 -11.19 -1.40
N SER A 218 -3.00 -10.08 -0.68
CA SER A 218 -4.11 -9.44 0.02
C SER A 218 -4.21 -7.95 -0.27
N ILE A 219 -5.35 -7.54 -0.82
CA ILE A 219 -5.73 -6.12 -0.83
C ILE A 219 -6.39 -5.84 0.52
N THR A 220 -5.67 -5.17 1.41
CA THR A 220 -6.08 -5.02 2.80
C THR A 220 -6.02 -3.58 3.26
N SER A 221 -6.94 -3.26 4.11
CA SER A 221 -7.14 -2.09 4.98
C SER A 221 -6.52 -0.73 4.65
N CYS A 222 -6.51 0.05 5.60
CA CYS A 222 -6.30 1.47 5.90
C CYS A 222 -5.62 2.33 4.83
N THR A 223 -4.42 1.99 4.38
CA THR A 223 -3.56 2.93 3.64
C THR A 223 -4.07 3.13 2.21
N ASN A 224 -4.04 2.08 1.41
CA ASN A 224 -4.37 2.16 -0.01
C ASN A 224 -5.88 2.02 -0.28
N THR A 225 -6.60 1.24 0.52
CA THR A 225 -8.04 1.02 0.34
C THR A 225 -8.89 2.27 0.61
N SER A 226 -8.32 3.30 1.21
CA SER A 226 -8.96 4.61 1.35
C SER A 226 -8.74 5.54 0.15
N ASN A 227 -7.94 5.09 -0.83
CA ASN A 227 -7.64 5.83 -2.05
C ASN A 227 -8.41 5.23 -3.24
N PRO A 228 -9.50 5.87 -3.71
CA PRO A 228 -10.33 5.33 -4.78
C PRO A 228 -9.55 5.07 -6.07
N SER A 229 -8.59 5.93 -6.41
CA SER A 229 -7.82 5.81 -7.66
C SER A 229 -7.03 4.50 -7.72
N VAL A 230 -6.26 4.16 -6.69
CA VAL A 230 -5.48 2.91 -6.70
C VAL A 230 -6.38 1.66 -6.60
N MET A 231 -7.53 1.79 -5.94
CA MET A 231 -8.50 0.69 -5.86
C MET A 231 -9.20 0.46 -7.21
N MET A 232 -9.61 1.54 -7.88
CA MET A 232 -10.16 1.47 -9.25
C MET A 232 -9.14 0.88 -10.22
N ALA A 233 -7.87 1.29 -10.13
CA ALA A 233 -6.80 0.71 -10.92
C ALA A 233 -6.66 -0.80 -10.68
N ALA A 234 -6.78 -1.28 -9.45
CA ALA A 234 -6.77 -2.71 -9.15
C ALA A 234 -7.95 -3.45 -9.79
N GLY A 235 -9.17 -2.90 -9.68
CA GLY A 235 -10.37 -3.48 -10.29
C GLY A 235 -10.29 -3.52 -11.81
N LEU A 236 -9.76 -2.46 -12.45
CA LEU A 236 -9.56 -2.40 -13.90
C LEU A 236 -8.49 -3.39 -14.37
N LEU A 237 -7.39 -3.53 -13.61
CA LEU A 237 -6.37 -4.54 -13.89
C LEU A 237 -6.97 -5.95 -13.80
N ALA A 238 -7.80 -6.23 -12.79
CA ALA A 238 -8.49 -7.51 -12.66
C ALA A 238 -9.39 -7.78 -13.89
N ARG A 239 -10.16 -6.79 -14.33
CA ARG A 239 -11.00 -6.88 -15.55
C ARG A 239 -10.17 -7.22 -16.78
N LYS A 240 -9.08 -6.52 -17.01
CA LYS A 240 -8.19 -6.76 -18.17
C LYS A 240 -7.54 -8.14 -18.09
N ALA A 241 -7.12 -8.58 -16.89
CA ALA A 241 -6.55 -9.89 -16.68
C ALA A 241 -7.55 -11.03 -16.98
N VAL A 242 -8.79 -10.91 -16.45
CA VAL A 242 -9.86 -11.87 -16.70
C VAL A 242 -10.24 -11.92 -18.18
N ALA A 243 -10.33 -10.77 -18.84
CA ALA A 243 -10.61 -10.70 -20.28
C ALA A 243 -9.54 -11.39 -21.15
N ARG A 244 -8.30 -11.50 -20.65
CA ARG A 244 -7.19 -12.24 -21.26
C ARG A 244 -7.06 -13.68 -20.73
N GLY A 245 -8.05 -14.18 -19.99
CA GLY A 245 -8.08 -15.55 -19.46
C GLY A 245 -7.07 -15.84 -18.36
N LEU A 246 -6.43 -14.81 -17.78
CA LEU A 246 -5.50 -14.98 -16.66
C LEU A 246 -6.24 -15.36 -15.39
N LYS A 247 -5.56 -16.12 -14.52
CA LYS A 247 -6.06 -16.55 -13.21
C LYS A 247 -4.97 -16.44 -12.17
N SER A 248 -5.34 -16.14 -10.92
CA SER A 248 -4.42 -16.29 -9.78
C SER A 248 -3.92 -17.72 -9.69
N LYS A 249 -2.67 -17.90 -9.24
CA LYS A 249 -2.13 -19.25 -9.06
C LYS A 249 -2.91 -19.97 -7.96
N PRO A 250 -3.18 -21.28 -8.11
CA PRO A 250 -4.13 -22.01 -7.27
C PRO A 250 -3.69 -22.14 -5.80
N TRP A 251 -2.39 -22.02 -5.52
CA TRP A 251 -1.86 -22.06 -4.15
C TRP A 251 -1.93 -20.69 -3.43
N VAL A 252 -2.18 -19.59 -4.16
CA VAL A 252 -2.21 -18.25 -3.60
C VAL A 252 -3.52 -18.00 -2.87
N LYS A 253 -3.45 -17.71 -1.59
CA LYS A 253 -4.60 -17.24 -0.81
C LYS A 253 -4.84 -15.76 -1.10
N THR A 254 -5.86 -15.46 -1.89
CA THR A 254 -6.28 -14.09 -2.23
C THR A 254 -7.37 -13.59 -1.29
N SER A 255 -7.40 -12.29 -1.01
CA SER A 255 -8.47 -11.66 -0.21
C SER A 255 -8.57 -10.16 -0.46
N LEU A 256 -9.78 -9.62 -0.23
CA LEU A 256 -10.07 -8.20 -0.25
C LEU A 256 -10.73 -7.79 1.08
N ALA A 257 -10.08 -6.89 1.83
CA ALA A 257 -10.58 -6.34 3.09
C ALA A 257 -10.43 -4.81 3.08
N PRO A 258 -11.36 -4.07 2.45
CA PRO A 258 -11.28 -2.63 2.31
C PRO A 258 -11.51 -1.91 3.65
N GLY A 259 -11.07 -0.66 3.75
CA GLY A 259 -11.20 0.15 4.96
C GLY A 259 -12.63 0.56 5.29
N SER A 260 -13.53 0.63 4.31
CA SER A 260 -14.93 0.99 4.51
C SER A 260 -15.85 0.46 3.41
N LYS A 261 -17.16 0.51 3.68
CA LYS A 261 -18.21 0.10 2.71
C LYS A 261 -18.23 0.96 1.45
N VAL A 262 -17.74 2.18 1.46
CA VAL A 262 -17.70 3.04 0.27
C VAL A 262 -16.90 2.39 -0.87
N VAL A 263 -15.91 1.56 -0.54
CA VAL A 263 -15.12 0.83 -1.53
C VAL A 263 -15.99 -0.21 -2.26
N THR A 264 -16.80 -0.95 -1.52
CA THR A 264 -17.73 -1.90 -2.12
C THR A 264 -18.77 -1.22 -2.99
N ASP A 265 -19.27 -0.06 -2.55
CA ASP A 265 -20.27 0.71 -3.28
C ASP A 265 -19.74 1.21 -4.64
N TYR A 266 -18.50 1.74 -4.69
CA TYR A 266 -17.97 2.18 -5.98
C TYR A 266 -17.51 1.02 -6.87
N PHE A 267 -17.05 -0.10 -6.33
CA PHE A 267 -16.77 -1.30 -7.12
C PHE A 267 -18.05 -1.88 -7.74
N GLU A 268 -19.15 -1.86 -7.01
CA GLU A 268 -20.47 -2.28 -7.52
C GLU A 268 -20.91 -1.36 -8.66
N LYS A 269 -20.88 -0.04 -8.44
CA LYS A 269 -21.23 0.96 -9.46
C LYS A 269 -20.37 0.86 -10.72
N ALA A 270 -19.09 0.55 -10.57
CA ALA A 270 -18.17 0.35 -11.69
C ALA A 270 -18.26 -1.03 -12.34
N GLY A 271 -19.04 -1.96 -11.74
CA GLY A 271 -19.19 -3.33 -12.24
C GLY A 271 -17.93 -4.17 -12.17
N LEU A 272 -17.05 -3.94 -11.16
CA LEU A 272 -15.72 -4.58 -11.05
C LEU A 272 -15.72 -5.81 -10.13
N TRP A 273 -16.79 -6.07 -9.39
CA TRP A 273 -16.86 -7.19 -8.46
C TRP A 273 -16.69 -8.56 -9.11
N GLY A 274 -17.32 -8.76 -10.28
CA GLY A 274 -17.22 -10.03 -11.01
C GLY A 274 -15.78 -10.38 -11.35
N ASP A 275 -15.01 -9.40 -11.80
CA ASP A 275 -13.62 -9.57 -12.21
C ASP A 275 -12.69 -9.84 -11.02
N LEU A 276 -12.87 -9.08 -9.92
CA LEU A 276 -12.12 -9.30 -8.68
C LEU A 276 -12.39 -10.69 -8.09
N ASN A 277 -13.66 -11.10 -8.03
CA ASN A 277 -14.05 -12.42 -7.54
C ASN A 277 -13.53 -13.55 -8.45
N ALA A 278 -13.49 -13.35 -9.77
CA ALA A 278 -12.93 -14.32 -10.71
C ALA A 278 -11.43 -14.60 -10.47
N LEU A 279 -10.70 -13.59 -9.96
CA LEU A 279 -9.31 -13.75 -9.52
C LEU A 279 -9.19 -14.18 -8.05
N GLY A 280 -10.30 -14.44 -7.35
CA GLY A 280 -10.30 -14.87 -5.95
C GLY A 280 -10.21 -13.75 -4.92
N PHE A 281 -10.18 -12.47 -5.33
CA PHE A 281 -10.18 -11.34 -4.42
C PHE A 281 -11.59 -11.06 -3.88
N ASN A 282 -12.10 -12.01 -3.10
CA ASN A 282 -13.41 -11.93 -2.47
C ASN A 282 -13.35 -11.01 -1.25
N LEU A 283 -14.48 -10.33 -0.99
CA LEU A 283 -14.66 -9.55 0.23
C LEU A 283 -14.71 -10.48 1.44
N VAL A 284 -13.72 -10.34 2.35
CA VAL A 284 -13.64 -11.15 3.58
C VAL A 284 -13.98 -10.35 4.83
N GLY A 285 -14.05 -9.04 4.75
CA GLY A 285 -14.37 -8.15 5.86
C GLY A 285 -13.99 -6.71 5.56
N TYR A 286 -14.11 -5.85 6.56
CA TYR A 286 -13.74 -4.44 6.49
C TYR A 286 -12.73 -4.10 7.57
N GLY A 287 -11.77 -3.23 7.26
CA GLY A 287 -10.78 -2.73 8.20
C GLY A 287 -9.48 -3.52 8.19
N CYS A 288 -8.78 -3.52 9.33
CA CYS A 288 -7.48 -4.20 9.45
C CYS A 288 -7.65 -5.71 9.42
N ALA A 289 -7.07 -6.36 8.41
CA ALA A 289 -7.10 -7.80 8.25
C ALA A 289 -5.67 -8.37 8.18
N THR A 290 -5.12 -8.54 6.99
CA THR A 290 -3.83 -9.20 6.78
C THR A 290 -2.66 -8.51 7.50
N CYS A 291 -2.59 -7.18 7.48
CA CYS A 291 -1.48 -6.45 8.11
C CYS A 291 -1.41 -6.55 9.65
N ILE A 292 -2.41 -7.15 10.27
CA ILE A 292 -2.45 -7.46 11.72
C ILE A 292 -2.59 -8.95 12.02
N GLY A 293 -2.40 -9.81 11.02
CA GLY A 293 -2.46 -11.26 11.19
C GLY A 293 -3.86 -11.89 11.18
N ASN A 294 -4.87 -11.17 10.68
CA ASN A 294 -6.26 -11.66 10.61
C ASN A 294 -6.63 -12.29 9.27
N SER A 295 -5.65 -12.76 8.48
CA SER A 295 -5.93 -13.48 7.23
C SER A 295 -6.45 -14.90 7.42
N GLY A 296 -6.37 -15.42 8.64
CA GLY A 296 -6.59 -16.84 8.91
C GLY A 296 -5.45 -17.74 8.36
N PRO A 297 -5.54 -19.06 8.59
CA PRO A 297 -4.51 -20.00 8.16
C PRO A 297 -4.43 -20.10 6.63
N LEU A 298 -3.28 -20.56 6.12
CA LEU A 298 -3.18 -21.06 4.75
C LEU A 298 -4.09 -22.31 4.58
N SER A 299 -4.35 -22.74 3.34
CA SER A 299 -5.00 -24.02 3.13
C SER A 299 -4.16 -25.15 3.76
N ALA A 300 -4.80 -26.19 4.29
CA ALA A 300 -4.11 -27.24 5.04
C ALA A 300 -2.96 -27.87 4.22
N GLN A 301 -3.17 -28.06 2.92
CA GLN A 301 -2.19 -28.64 2.03
C GLN A 301 -0.98 -27.72 1.81
N VAL A 302 -1.22 -26.41 1.62
CA VAL A 302 -0.14 -25.42 1.47
C VAL A 302 0.61 -25.25 2.79
N SER A 303 -0.09 -25.14 3.91
CA SER A 303 0.53 -25.05 5.23
C SER A 303 1.40 -26.27 5.56
N ALA A 304 0.91 -27.49 5.26
CA ALA A 304 1.70 -28.73 5.43
C ALA A 304 2.95 -28.72 4.56
N ALA A 305 2.81 -28.43 3.26
CA ALA A 305 3.95 -28.36 2.34
C ALA A 305 5.01 -27.35 2.79
N VAL A 306 4.58 -26.18 3.26
CA VAL A 306 5.48 -25.11 3.77
C VAL A 306 6.22 -25.57 5.02
N ASN A 307 5.51 -26.14 6.01
CA ASN A 307 6.10 -26.46 7.30
C ASN A 307 6.95 -27.75 7.25
N GLU A 308 6.53 -28.75 6.50
CA GLU A 308 7.26 -30.02 6.37
C GLU A 308 8.58 -29.88 5.59
N ASN A 309 8.65 -28.89 4.67
CA ASN A 309 9.82 -28.68 3.81
C ASN A 309 10.54 -27.36 4.13
N ASP A 310 10.18 -26.69 5.22
CA ASP A 310 10.75 -25.40 5.65
C ASP A 310 10.81 -24.34 4.52
N LEU A 311 9.76 -24.26 3.69
CA LEU A 311 9.72 -23.36 2.57
C LEU A 311 9.66 -21.89 3.04
N ALA A 312 10.44 -21.03 2.40
CA ALA A 312 10.37 -19.59 2.56
C ALA A 312 9.37 -19.00 1.56
N VAL A 313 8.08 -19.10 1.89
CA VAL A 313 7.01 -18.51 1.08
C VAL A 313 6.77 -17.04 1.44
N VAL A 314 6.07 -16.34 0.55
CA VAL A 314 5.96 -14.87 0.56
C VAL A 314 4.51 -14.44 0.74
N SER A 315 4.29 -13.32 1.43
CA SER A 315 3.06 -12.55 1.33
C SER A 315 3.28 -11.23 0.58
N VAL A 316 2.33 -10.85 -0.25
CA VAL A 316 2.26 -9.53 -0.90
C VAL A 316 0.94 -8.88 -0.49
N LEU A 317 1.02 -7.71 0.13
CA LEU A 317 -0.16 -7.05 0.68
C LEU A 317 -0.12 -5.54 0.48
N SER A 318 -1.29 -4.94 0.28
CA SER A 318 -1.43 -3.48 0.15
C SER A 318 -1.58 -2.76 1.50
N GLY A 319 -1.11 -3.36 2.58
CA GLY A 319 -1.12 -2.80 3.92
C GLY A 319 -0.02 -1.77 4.16
N ASN A 320 0.13 -1.37 5.41
CA ASN A 320 1.16 -0.44 5.86
C ASN A 320 2.26 -1.09 6.69
N ARG A 321 2.10 -2.36 7.09
CA ARG A 321 3.05 -3.11 7.91
C ARG A 321 3.24 -4.52 7.35
N ASN A 322 4.50 -4.97 7.36
CA ASN A 322 4.92 -6.26 6.82
C ASN A 322 5.90 -6.99 7.75
N PHE A 323 5.74 -6.81 9.06
CA PHE A 323 6.66 -7.40 10.04
C PHE A 323 6.56 -8.93 10.04
N GLU A 324 7.71 -9.58 10.08
CA GLU A 324 7.84 -11.02 10.21
C GLU A 324 7.06 -11.57 11.41
N GLY A 325 6.42 -12.73 11.24
CA GLY A 325 5.57 -13.35 12.27
C GLY A 325 4.23 -12.65 12.53
N ARG A 326 4.04 -11.42 12.00
CA ARG A 326 2.81 -10.66 12.21
C ARG A 326 1.71 -10.99 11.20
N ILE A 327 2.10 -11.25 9.95
CA ILE A 327 1.14 -11.43 8.85
C ILE A 327 0.52 -12.82 8.89
N ASN A 328 1.36 -13.85 8.93
CA ASN A 328 0.97 -15.24 9.04
C ASN A 328 2.17 -16.05 9.58
N PRO A 329 1.96 -17.03 10.48
CA PRO A 329 3.06 -17.81 11.07
C PRO A 329 3.82 -18.67 10.04
N ASP A 330 3.16 -19.10 8.95
CA ASP A 330 3.78 -19.94 7.91
C ASP A 330 4.55 -19.13 6.87
N VAL A 331 4.49 -17.77 6.92
CA VAL A 331 5.07 -16.89 5.91
C VAL A 331 6.27 -16.14 6.46
N LYS A 332 7.43 -16.37 5.85
CA LYS A 332 8.70 -15.79 6.33
C LYS A 332 8.99 -14.41 5.74
N MET A 333 8.61 -14.15 4.50
CA MET A 333 8.93 -12.92 3.77
C MET A 333 7.66 -12.15 3.43
N ASN A 334 7.62 -10.85 3.73
CA ASN A 334 6.40 -10.07 3.57
C ASN A 334 6.69 -8.76 2.81
N TYR A 335 5.95 -8.51 1.73
CA TYR A 335 6.15 -7.34 0.87
C TYR A 335 4.90 -6.47 0.82
N LEU A 336 5.10 -5.17 0.98
CA LEU A 336 4.08 -4.16 0.72
C LEU A 336 4.11 -3.79 -0.76
N ALA A 337 2.95 -3.69 -1.36
CA ALA A 337 2.76 -3.31 -2.76
C ALA A 337 1.47 -2.53 -2.94
N SER A 338 1.33 -1.82 -4.06
CA SER A 338 0.06 -1.21 -4.44
C SER A 338 -1.01 -2.28 -4.71
N PRO A 339 -2.31 -1.98 -4.53
CA PRO A 339 -3.39 -2.90 -4.84
C PRO A 339 -3.30 -3.54 -6.23
N PRO A 340 -3.00 -2.82 -7.33
CA PRO A 340 -2.78 -3.45 -8.63
C PRO A 340 -1.61 -4.43 -8.64
N LEU A 341 -0.49 -4.11 -7.99
CA LEU A 341 0.67 -5.01 -7.91
C LEU A 341 0.39 -6.24 -7.05
N VAL A 342 -0.46 -6.16 -6.03
CA VAL A 342 -0.92 -7.35 -5.28
C VAL A 342 -1.60 -8.34 -6.22
N ILE A 343 -2.46 -7.87 -7.13
CA ILE A 343 -3.09 -8.72 -8.15
C ILE A 343 -2.04 -9.28 -9.10
N ALA A 344 -1.11 -8.45 -9.57
CA ALA A 344 -0.04 -8.88 -10.47
C ALA A 344 0.81 -10.02 -9.86
N TYR A 345 1.17 -9.92 -8.58
CA TYR A 345 1.89 -10.99 -7.88
C TYR A 345 1.05 -12.25 -7.63
N ALA A 346 -0.28 -12.12 -7.47
CA ALA A 346 -1.16 -13.29 -7.42
C ALA A 346 -1.22 -14.03 -8.76
N LEU A 347 -1.15 -13.30 -9.87
CA LEU A 347 -1.09 -13.87 -11.23
C LEU A 347 0.28 -14.51 -11.51
N ALA A 348 1.37 -13.85 -11.10
CA ALA A 348 2.73 -14.39 -11.23
C ALA A 348 2.95 -15.62 -10.34
N GLY A 349 2.47 -15.57 -9.09
CA GLY A 349 2.54 -16.64 -8.10
C GLY A 349 3.88 -16.76 -7.39
N THR A 350 4.86 -15.96 -7.74
CA THR A 350 6.20 -15.97 -7.15
C THR A 350 6.81 -14.59 -7.09
N MET A 351 7.69 -14.37 -6.12
CA MET A 351 8.50 -13.16 -6.01
C MET A 351 9.69 -13.14 -6.98
N ASP A 352 10.11 -14.34 -7.44
CA ASP A 352 11.16 -14.51 -8.45
C ASP A 352 10.62 -14.26 -9.86
N PHE A 353 10.12 -13.05 -10.09
CA PHE A 353 9.42 -12.65 -11.31
C PHE A 353 9.83 -11.25 -11.76
N ASP A 354 10.10 -11.10 -13.05
CA ASP A 354 10.39 -9.82 -13.69
C ASP A 354 9.20 -9.39 -14.57
N PHE A 355 8.48 -8.38 -14.11
CA PHE A 355 7.29 -7.88 -14.81
C PHE A 355 7.57 -7.20 -16.15
N ASP A 356 8.81 -6.81 -16.41
CA ASP A 356 9.19 -6.18 -17.68
C ASP A 356 9.46 -7.21 -18.78
N SER A 357 9.97 -8.38 -18.43
CA SER A 357 10.43 -9.40 -19.39
C SER A 357 9.66 -10.72 -19.36
N GLU A 358 8.94 -11.04 -18.28
CA GLU A 358 8.23 -12.30 -18.14
C GLU A 358 6.71 -12.14 -18.30
N PRO A 359 6.06 -13.05 -19.06
CA PRO A 359 4.62 -13.01 -19.22
C PRO A 359 3.90 -13.57 -17.99
N LEU A 360 2.80 -12.93 -17.59
CA LEU A 360 1.89 -13.43 -16.53
C LEU A 360 1.14 -14.70 -16.93
N GLY A 361 1.01 -14.94 -18.23
CA GLY A 361 0.35 -16.12 -18.79
C GLY A 361 0.15 -15.97 -20.29
N THR A 362 -0.65 -16.87 -20.85
CA THR A 362 -1.02 -16.89 -22.25
C THR A 362 -2.53 -16.71 -22.38
N ASP A 363 -2.96 -15.84 -23.26
CA ASP A 363 -4.37 -15.65 -23.61
C ASP A 363 -4.88 -16.91 -24.33
N PRO A 364 -5.83 -17.67 -23.76
CA PRO A 364 -6.30 -18.91 -24.36
C PRO A 364 -7.08 -18.70 -25.67
N ALA A 365 -7.57 -17.51 -25.96
CA ALA A 365 -8.31 -17.20 -27.18
C ALA A 365 -7.39 -16.87 -28.35
N THR A 366 -6.25 -16.23 -28.08
CA THR A 366 -5.33 -15.76 -29.15
C THR A 366 -4.01 -16.54 -29.16
N GLY A 367 -3.62 -17.19 -28.06
CA GLY A 367 -2.31 -17.82 -27.91
C GLY A 367 -1.17 -16.83 -27.62
N GLU A 368 -1.48 -15.54 -27.47
CA GLU A 368 -0.48 -14.50 -27.19
C GLU A 368 -0.04 -14.51 -25.72
N GLN A 369 1.23 -14.20 -25.50
CA GLN A 369 1.74 -13.94 -24.16
C GLN A 369 1.23 -12.62 -23.62
N VAL A 370 0.79 -12.58 -22.35
CA VAL A 370 0.24 -11.41 -21.69
C VAL A 370 1.22 -10.93 -20.63
N PHE A 371 1.70 -9.71 -20.81
CA PHE A 371 2.61 -9.03 -19.87
C PHE A 371 1.85 -8.05 -18.98
N LEU A 372 2.47 -7.61 -17.89
CA LEU A 372 1.85 -6.64 -16.98
C LEU A 372 1.45 -5.34 -17.70
N LYS A 373 2.28 -4.85 -18.61
CA LYS A 373 2.01 -3.64 -19.40
C LYS A 373 0.74 -3.73 -20.26
N ASP A 374 0.33 -4.93 -20.68
CA ASP A 374 -0.84 -5.15 -21.54
C ASP A 374 -2.15 -5.03 -20.74
N ILE A 375 -2.09 -5.22 -19.43
CA ILE A 375 -3.25 -5.18 -18.52
C ILE A 375 -3.20 -4.02 -17.52
N TRP A 376 -2.09 -3.25 -17.46
CA TRP A 376 -2.01 -2.09 -16.59
C TRP A 376 -2.95 -0.98 -17.07
N PRO A 377 -3.84 -0.47 -16.21
CA PRO A 377 -4.77 0.58 -16.63
C PRO A 377 -4.06 1.91 -16.83
N SER A 378 -4.50 2.68 -17.82
CA SER A 378 -4.01 4.05 -18.01
C SER A 378 -4.63 5.02 -16.99
N PRO A 379 -4.02 6.19 -16.77
CA PRO A 379 -4.59 7.20 -15.89
C PRO A 379 -5.99 7.68 -16.32
N GLU A 380 -6.27 7.67 -17.63
CA GLU A 380 -7.56 8.10 -18.19
C GLU A 380 -8.66 7.04 -17.97
N GLU A 381 -8.30 5.77 -17.77
CA GLU A 381 -9.25 4.70 -17.48
C GLU A 381 -9.65 4.70 -15.99
N VAL A 382 -8.78 5.23 -15.14
CA VAL A 382 -8.98 5.30 -13.68
C VAL A 382 -9.78 6.53 -13.29
#